data_8e5ed066020bec7fa6e5005c6224b562
#
_entry.id   8e5ed066020bec7fa6e5005c6224b562
#
_cell.length_a   1.000
_cell.length_b   1.000
_cell.length_c   1.000
_cell.angle_alpha   90.00
_cell.angle_beta   90.00
_cell.angle_gamma   90.00
#
_symmetry.space_group_name_H-M   'P 1'
#
loop_
_entity.id
_entity.type
_entity.pdbx_description
1 polymer ?
#
loop_
_entity_poly.entity_id
_entity_poly.type
_entity_poly.pdbx_seq_one_letter_code
_entity_poly.pdbx_strand_id
1 'polypeptide(L)'
;LKAIDMTPEPLDAAEGATAVFAVSGMDCPTEERLIRKALEGLPGLLGLEIDLMQRHVRVRHEPAALPAITAALEGLDMGARLLEGTTQAHDAIPAPRIPWKRLAVAGGFAALSEILELIQHWGARPFGLDMASWSVGGWPVLTLLPLCCALIAILLSGLTTYRKGWLAVSNLDLNINALMSVAVTGAVLIGQFPEAAMVMVLFNVSEAIEAKALDRARNAIKDLLALAPDTATVLREDGSWQEADIRTVAVGSRVRVRPGEKIALDGLVLDG
;
A
#
# COMPACT_ATOMS: atom_id res chain seq x y z
N LEU A 1 -26.85 14.54 28.11
CA LEU A 1 -25.67 14.59 27.23
C LEU A 1 -24.46 14.85 28.12
N LYS A 2 -23.71 13.80 28.47
CA LYS A 2 -22.41 13.94 29.14
C LYS A 2 -21.42 14.45 28.10
N ALA A 3 -20.83 15.61 28.33
CA ALA A 3 -19.71 16.11 27.57
C ALA A 3 -18.57 15.09 27.72
N ILE A 4 -18.12 14.55 26.57
CA ILE A 4 -16.89 13.75 26.49
C ILE A 4 -15.78 14.79 26.58
N ASP A 5 -15.03 14.77 27.65
CA ASP A 5 -13.81 15.56 27.82
C ASP A 5 -12.75 15.01 26.86
N MET A 6 -12.56 15.69 25.75
CA MET A 6 -11.50 15.40 24.77
C MET A 6 -10.31 16.34 25.00
N THR A 7 -9.85 16.44 26.22
CA THR A 7 -8.53 17.02 26.46
C THR A 7 -7.50 16.02 25.93
N PRO A 8 -6.68 16.39 24.92
CA PRO A 8 -5.59 15.53 24.50
C PRO A 8 -4.60 15.44 25.67
N GLU A 9 -4.50 14.25 26.24
CA GLU A 9 -3.47 13.96 27.23
C GLU A 9 -2.11 14.14 26.53
N PRO A 10 -1.21 14.98 27.04
CA PRO A 10 0.11 15.12 26.43
C PRO A 10 0.85 13.80 26.53
N LEU A 11 1.19 13.24 25.39
CA LEU A 11 1.88 11.95 25.20
C LEU A 11 3.35 11.97 25.68
N ASP A 12 3.77 13.00 26.41
CA ASP A 12 5.19 13.29 26.71
C ASP A 12 5.70 12.71 28.05
N ALA A 13 5.01 11.75 28.65
CA ALA A 13 5.37 11.29 30.01
C ALA A 13 5.99 9.89 30.09
N ALA A 14 6.47 9.28 29.00
CA ALA A 14 7.23 8.01 29.08
C ALA A 14 8.58 8.16 28.38
N GLU A 15 9.67 7.95 29.14
CA GLU A 15 11.04 7.89 28.64
C GLU A 15 11.16 6.82 27.55
N GLY A 16 11.23 7.22 26.27
CA GLY A 16 11.43 6.35 25.14
C GLY A 16 11.75 7.16 23.88
N ALA A 17 12.63 6.62 23.05
CA ALA A 17 12.90 7.20 21.74
C ALA A 17 11.71 6.91 20.79
N THR A 18 11.43 7.86 19.89
CA THR A 18 10.43 7.67 18.84
C THR A 18 11.11 7.51 17.50
N ALA A 19 10.83 6.43 16.80
CA ALA A 19 11.27 6.20 15.44
C ALA A 19 10.05 6.17 14.50
N VAL A 20 10.22 6.76 13.32
CA VAL A 20 9.19 6.77 12.27
C VAL A 20 9.72 6.01 11.08
N PHE A 21 8.98 4.99 10.66
CA PHE A 21 9.30 4.22 9.47
C PHE A 21 8.32 4.53 8.36
N ALA A 22 8.86 4.73 7.16
CA ALA A 22 8.10 4.77 5.93
C ALA A 22 7.96 3.35 5.37
N VAL A 23 6.74 2.85 5.16
CA VAL A 23 6.49 1.50 4.65
C VAL A 23 5.74 1.57 3.34
N SER A 24 6.46 1.50 2.23
CA SER A 24 5.91 1.71 0.88
C SER A 24 4.87 0.66 0.48
N GLY A 25 4.99 -0.56 0.98
CA GLY A 25 4.07 -1.69 0.71
C GLY A 25 2.86 -1.75 1.64
N MET A 26 2.63 -0.75 2.49
CA MET A 26 1.47 -0.71 3.38
C MET A 26 0.28 -0.03 2.68
N ASP A 27 -0.51 -0.82 1.96
CA ASP A 27 -1.61 -0.32 1.12
C ASP A 27 -3.00 -0.63 1.69
N CYS A 28 -3.13 -1.65 2.52
CA CYS A 28 -4.42 -2.13 3.01
C CYS A 28 -4.38 -2.52 4.51
N PRO A 29 -5.55 -2.66 5.16
CA PRO A 29 -5.65 -3.06 6.57
C PRO A 29 -5.03 -4.43 6.89
N THR A 30 -4.86 -5.29 5.90
CA THR A 30 -4.22 -6.60 6.09
C THR A 30 -2.72 -6.45 6.35
N GLU A 31 -2.07 -5.55 5.63
CA GLU A 31 -0.65 -5.23 5.82
C GLU A 31 -0.39 -4.52 7.15
N GLU A 32 -1.31 -3.63 7.58
CA GLU A 32 -1.28 -3.08 8.93
C GLU A 32 -1.29 -4.16 10.01
N ARG A 33 -2.19 -5.16 9.89
CA ARG A 33 -2.25 -6.27 10.84
C ARG A 33 -0.98 -7.11 10.87
N LEU A 34 -0.35 -7.34 9.72
CA LEU A 34 0.92 -8.06 9.62
C LEU A 34 2.04 -7.29 10.34
N ILE A 35 2.13 -5.97 10.11
CA ILE A 35 3.10 -5.10 10.78
C ILE A 35 2.85 -5.12 12.29
N ARG A 36 1.61 -4.93 12.72
CA ARG A 36 1.23 -4.97 14.14
C ARG A 36 1.64 -6.29 14.79
N LYS A 37 1.31 -7.41 14.16
CA LYS A 37 1.65 -8.75 14.64
C LYS A 37 3.16 -9.00 14.69
N ALA A 38 3.93 -8.49 13.72
CA ALA A 38 5.38 -8.64 13.67
C ALA A 38 6.09 -7.83 14.76
N LEU A 39 5.50 -6.70 15.18
CA LEU A 39 6.05 -5.83 16.21
C LEU A 39 5.52 -6.14 17.61
N GLU A 40 4.30 -6.68 17.73
CA GLU A 40 3.71 -7.09 19.00
C GLU A 40 4.58 -8.17 19.67
N GLY A 41 4.96 -7.91 20.92
CA GLY A 41 5.80 -8.83 21.70
C GLY A 41 7.29 -8.62 21.58
N LEU A 42 7.76 -7.65 20.79
CA LEU A 42 9.18 -7.29 20.80
C LEU A 42 9.56 -6.62 22.13
N PRO A 43 10.64 -7.08 22.78
CA PRO A 43 11.10 -6.48 24.03
C PRO A 43 11.57 -5.04 23.78
N GLY A 44 11.15 -4.10 24.64
CA GLY A 44 11.48 -2.69 24.53
C GLY A 44 10.57 -1.89 23.58
N LEU A 45 9.49 -2.47 23.05
CA LEU A 45 8.43 -1.75 22.36
C LEU A 45 7.51 -1.10 23.40
N LEU A 46 7.42 0.24 23.41
CA LEU A 46 6.61 1.01 24.34
C LEU A 46 5.28 1.49 23.75
N GLY A 47 5.23 1.63 22.42
CA GLY A 47 4.01 2.05 21.73
C GLY A 47 4.12 1.91 20.23
N LEU A 48 2.99 1.66 19.57
CA LEU A 48 2.89 1.47 18.14
C LEU A 48 1.67 2.24 17.60
N GLU A 49 1.94 3.16 16.70
CA GLU A 49 0.93 3.91 15.95
C GLU A 49 1.17 3.69 14.46
N ILE A 50 0.14 3.26 13.75
CA ILE A 50 0.21 2.96 12.31
C ILE A 50 -0.73 3.91 11.57
N ASP A 51 -0.17 4.69 10.67
CA ASP A 51 -0.91 5.59 9.78
C ASP A 51 -0.92 5.02 8.36
N LEU A 52 -2.02 4.36 8.02
CA LEU A 52 -2.26 3.82 6.68
C LEU A 52 -2.32 4.91 5.61
N MET A 53 -2.79 6.12 5.96
CA MET A 53 -2.93 7.23 5.00
C MET A 53 -1.59 7.77 4.56
N GLN A 54 -0.65 7.89 5.49
CA GLN A 54 0.70 8.38 5.21
C GLN A 54 1.70 7.25 4.96
N ARG A 55 1.29 5.98 5.14
CA ARG A 55 2.17 4.80 5.10
C ARG A 55 3.32 4.89 6.11
N HIS A 56 3.02 5.46 7.27
CA HIS A 56 3.98 5.62 8.36
C HIS A 56 3.67 4.67 9.51
N VAL A 57 4.74 4.12 10.07
CA VAL A 57 4.71 3.35 11.31
C VAL A 57 5.54 4.11 12.32
N ARG A 58 4.88 4.69 13.32
CA ARG A 58 5.53 5.38 14.43
C ARG A 58 5.66 4.43 15.60
N VAL A 59 6.88 4.26 16.08
CA VAL A 59 7.21 3.31 17.12
C VAL A 59 7.88 4.06 18.27
N ARG A 60 7.33 3.95 19.47
CA ARG A 60 8.04 4.35 20.70
C ARG A 60 8.76 3.14 21.26
N HIS A 61 10.03 3.27 21.55
CA HIS A 61 10.88 2.14 21.89
C HIS A 61 12.02 2.54 22.83
N GLU A 62 12.58 1.56 23.54
CA GLU A 62 13.87 1.70 24.19
C GLU A 62 14.99 1.78 23.15
N PRO A 63 16.05 2.56 23.37
CA PRO A 63 17.14 2.71 22.38
C PRO A 63 17.74 1.38 21.91
N ALA A 64 17.80 0.38 22.77
CA ALA A 64 18.32 -0.95 22.45
C ALA A 64 17.39 -1.79 21.53
N ALA A 65 16.10 -1.46 21.44
CA ALA A 65 15.11 -2.22 20.67
C ALA A 65 15.08 -1.84 19.18
N LEU A 66 15.62 -0.68 18.77
CA LEU A 66 15.56 -0.19 17.40
C LEU A 66 16.08 -1.18 16.34
N PRO A 67 17.22 -1.88 16.53
CA PRO A 67 17.70 -2.86 15.55
C PRO A 67 16.74 -4.04 15.37
N ALA A 68 16.12 -4.53 16.45
CA ALA A 68 15.14 -5.62 16.40
C ALA A 68 13.85 -5.21 15.67
N ILE A 69 13.37 -3.98 15.92
CA ILE A 69 12.22 -3.40 15.24
C ILE A 69 12.49 -3.24 13.75
N THR A 70 13.66 -2.72 13.39
CA THR A 70 14.08 -2.58 11.98
C THR A 70 14.14 -3.92 11.28
N ALA A 71 14.77 -4.92 11.90
CA ALA A 71 14.86 -6.27 11.34
C ALA A 71 13.49 -6.94 11.16
N ALA A 72 12.57 -6.75 12.11
CA ALA A 72 11.20 -7.26 12.01
C ALA A 72 10.43 -6.63 10.84
N LEU A 73 10.55 -5.32 10.63
CA LEU A 73 9.92 -4.60 9.53
C LEU A 73 10.54 -4.96 8.17
N GLU A 74 11.87 -5.11 8.10
CA GLU A 74 12.57 -5.55 6.89
C GLU A 74 12.21 -7.00 6.53
N GLY A 75 12.02 -7.87 7.53
CA GLY A 75 11.59 -9.25 7.34
C GLY A 75 10.23 -9.41 6.66
N LEU A 76 9.36 -8.41 6.75
CA LEU A 76 8.08 -8.36 6.03
C LEU A 76 8.25 -8.03 4.54
N ASP A 77 9.42 -7.52 4.13
CA ASP A 77 9.75 -7.12 2.75
C ASP A 77 8.71 -6.16 2.10
N MET A 78 8.19 -5.26 2.94
CA MET A 78 7.24 -4.22 2.54
C MET A 78 7.92 -2.89 2.21
N GLY A 79 9.26 -2.89 2.05
CA GLY A 79 10.03 -1.68 1.75
C GLY A 79 10.03 -0.66 2.88
N ALA A 80 10.19 -1.13 4.12
CA ALA A 80 10.32 -0.28 5.30
C ALA A 80 11.63 0.51 5.26
N ARG A 81 11.57 1.81 5.59
CA ARG A 81 12.73 2.71 5.71
C ARG A 81 12.59 3.57 6.95
N LEU A 82 13.63 3.64 7.75
CA LEU A 82 13.69 4.57 8.87
C LEU A 82 13.80 6.00 8.35
N LEU A 83 12.93 6.88 8.82
CA LEU A 83 12.98 8.33 8.54
C LEU A 83 13.83 8.99 9.64
N GLU A 84 15.01 9.49 9.28
CA GLU A 84 15.87 10.23 10.19
C GLU A 84 15.40 11.70 10.25
N GLY A 85 14.90 12.13 11.41
CA GLY A 85 14.54 13.51 11.72
C GLY A 85 13.08 13.86 11.46
N THR A 86 12.54 14.71 12.33
CA THR A 86 11.13 15.17 12.32
C THR A 86 10.75 15.97 11.09
N THR A 87 11.70 16.43 10.29
CA THR A 87 11.47 17.28 9.11
C THR A 87 11.15 16.46 7.84
N GLN A 88 11.58 15.19 7.78
CA GLN A 88 11.34 14.32 6.62
C GLN A 88 10.00 13.52 6.68
N ALA A 89 9.29 13.62 7.80
CA ALA A 89 7.99 12.96 7.95
C ALA A 89 6.90 13.48 6.98
N HIS A 90 7.17 14.57 6.27
CA HIS A 90 6.26 15.16 5.28
C HIS A 90 6.56 14.73 3.83
N ASP A 91 7.69 14.04 3.58
CA ASP A 91 7.99 13.53 2.24
C ASP A 91 7.01 12.40 1.91
N ALA A 92 6.11 12.70 0.99
CA ALA A 92 5.15 11.74 0.50
C ALA A 92 5.89 10.52 -0.07
N ILE A 93 5.71 9.36 0.56
CA ILE A 93 6.22 8.10 0.02
C ILE A 93 5.58 7.91 -1.36
N PRO A 94 6.38 7.78 -2.42
CA PRO A 94 5.82 7.57 -3.75
C PRO A 94 4.97 6.30 -3.75
N ALA A 95 3.77 6.41 -4.31
CA ALA A 95 2.89 5.25 -4.47
C ALA A 95 3.63 4.13 -5.21
N PRO A 96 3.45 2.86 -4.81
CA PRO A 96 4.06 1.74 -5.50
C PRO A 96 3.63 1.77 -6.97
N ARG A 97 4.61 1.71 -7.86
CA ARG A 97 4.33 1.74 -9.30
C ARG A 97 3.68 0.43 -9.70
N ILE A 98 2.41 0.51 -10.08
CA ILE A 98 1.69 -0.64 -10.63
C ILE A 98 2.37 -1.04 -11.95
N PRO A 99 2.84 -2.28 -12.10
CA PRO A 99 3.53 -2.70 -13.32
C PRO A 99 2.53 -3.04 -14.44
N TRP A 100 1.78 -2.03 -14.92
CA TRP A 100 0.72 -2.20 -15.92
C TRP A 100 1.18 -2.96 -17.18
N LYS A 101 2.42 -2.73 -17.65
CA LYS A 101 2.97 -3.44 -18.80
C LYS A 101 3.07 -4.94 -18.54
N ARG A 102 3.57 -5.33 -17.37
CA ARG A 102 3.69 -6.73 -16.97
C ARG A 102 2.32 -7.38 -16.82
N LEU A 103 1.36 -6.65 -16.25
CA LEU A 103 -0.01 -7.13 -16.06
C LEU A 103 -0.74 -7.27 -17.41
N ALA A 104 -0.55 -6.33 -18.34
CA ALA A 104 -1.11 -6.41 -19.69
C ALA A 104 -0.55 -7.59 -20.47
N VAL A 105 0.76 -7.85 -20.37
CA VAL A 105 1.40 -9.02 -21.01
C VAL A 105 0.86 -10.32 -20.40
N ALA A 106 0.78 -10.41 -19.07
CA ALA A 106 0.20 -11.57 -18.40
C ALA A 106 -1.26 -11.82 -18.81
N GLY A 107 -2.06 -10.74 -18.91
CA GLY A 107 -3.43 -10.79 -19.40
C GLY A 107 -3.52 -11.27 -20.86
N GLY A 108 -2.61 -10.83 -21.71
CA GLY A 108 -2.52 -11.30 -23.09
C GLY A 108 -2.24 -12.82 -23.18
N PHE A 109 -1.31 -13.32 -22.37
CA PHE A 109 -1.01 -14.76 -22.31
C PHE A 109 -2.17 -15.57 -21.72
N ALA A 110 -2.84 -15.07 -20.66
CA ALA A 110 -4.01 -15.73 -20.09
C ALA A 110 -5.17 -15.79 -21.11
N ALA A 111 -5.49 -14.70 -21.78
CA ALA A 111 -6.51 -14.66 -22.81
C ALA A 111 -6.16 -15.58 -24.01
N LEU A 112 -4.91 -15.60 -24.43
CA LEU A 112 -4.45 -16.51 -25.49
C LEU A 112 -4.61 -17.98 -25.07
N SER A 113 -4.27 -18.33 -23.84
CA SER A 113 -4.45 -19.68 -23.28
C SER A 113 -5.90 -20.10 -23.35
N GLU A 114 -6.83 -19.25 -22.90
CA GLU A 114 -8.27 -19.47 -22.91
C GLU A 114 -8.82 -19.66 -24.34
N ILE A 115 -8.40 -18.77 -25.26
CA ILE A 115 -8.81 -18.87 -26.67
C ILE A 115 -8.33 -20.18 -27.31
N LEU A 116 -7.10 -20.58 -27.04
CA LEU A 116 -6.55 -21.84 -27.57
C LEU A 116 -7.30 -23.06 -27.05
N GLU A 117 -7.65 -23.06 -25.76
CA GLU A 117 -8.45 -24.14 -25.18
C GLU A 117 -9.88 -24.18 -25.76
N LEU A 118 -10.51 -23.02 -25.94
CA LEU A 118 -11.82 -22.92 -26.58
C LEU A 118 -11.79 -23.44 -28.03
N ILE A 119 -10.75 -23.12 -28.79
CA ILE A 119 -10.53 -23.64 -30.16
C ILE A 119 -10.40 -25.16 -30.11
N GLN A 120 -9.66 -25.70 -29.15
CA GLN A 120 -9.49 -27.13 -28.96
C GLN A 120 -10.82 -27.83 -28.64
N HIS A 121 -11.60 -27.24 -27.73
CA HIS A 121 -12.86 -27.80 -27.29
C HIS A 121 -13.95 -27.81 -28.42
N TRP A 122 -13.98 -26.75 -29.21
CA TRP A 122 -14.98 -26.62 -30.28
C TRP A 122 -14.55 -27.27 -31.59
N GLY A 123 -13.34 -27.87 -31.64
CA GLY A 123 -12.82 -28.51 -32.87
C GLY A 123 -12.62 -27.53 -34.03
N ALA A 124 -12.56 -26.24 -33.75
CA ALA A 124 -12.36 -25.22 -34.75
C ALA A 124 -10.96 -25.37 -35.39
N ARG A 125 -10.87 -25.26 -36.71
CA ARG A 125 -9.60 -25.21 -37.45
C ARG A 125 -9.28 -23.77 -37.80
N PRO A 126 -8.59 -23.03 -36.91
CA PRO A 126 -8.29 -21.64 -37.18
C PRO A 126 -7.39 -21.57 -38.43
N PHE A 127 -7.78 -20.73 -39.38
CA PHE A 127 -7.07 -20.53 -40.64
C PHE A 127 -6.86 -21.79 -41.51
N GLY A 128 -7.66 -22.85 -41.34
CA GLY A 128 -7.51 -24.10 -42.11
C GLY A 128 -6.29 -24.95 -41.70
N LEU A 129 -5.60 -24.59 -40.63
CA LEU A 129 -4.45 -25.33 -40.11
C LEU A 129 -4.92 -26.47 -39.20
N ASP A 130 -4.50 -27.68 -39.51
CA ASP A 130 -4.75 -28.88 -38.70
C ASP A 130 -3.68 -28.96 -37.59
N MET A 131 -3.82 -28.11 -36.57
CA MET A 131 -2.87 -28.05 -35.46
C MET A 131 -2.90 -29.31 -34.59
N ALA A 132 -3.95 -30.14 -34.71
CA ALA A 132 -4.07 -31.39 -33.97
C ALA A 132 -3.03 -32.43 -34.41
N SER A 133 -2.52 -32.32 -35.62
CA SER A 133 -1.48 -33.23 -36.15
C SER A 133 -0.07 -32.87 -35.70
N TRP A 134 0.14 -31.69 -35.16
CA TRP A 134 1.47 -31.23 -34.73
C TRP A 134 1.77 -31.73 -33.30
N SER A 135 2.92 -32.38 -33.14
CA SER A 135 3.39 -32.86 -31.83
C SER A 135 4.85 -32.47 -31.58
N VAL A 136 5.16 -32.12 -30.34
CA VAL A 136 6.52 -31.86 -29.85
C VAL A 136 6.80 -32.85 -28.71
N GLY A 137 7.82 -33.70 -28.89
CA GLY A 137 8.17 -34.70 -27.88
C GLY A 137 7.06 -35.74 -27.60
N GLY A 138 6.17 -35.98 -28.57
CA GLY A 138 5.03 -36.93 -28.40
C GLY A 138 3.75 -36.32 -27.80
N TRP A 139 3.77 -35.04 -27.45
CA TRP A 139 2.62 -34.29 -26.92
C TRP A 139 2.01 -33.40 -28.01
N PRO A 140 0.68 -33.34 -28.15
CA PRO A 140 0.04 -32.45 -29.11
C PRO A 140 0.37 -30.98 -28.80
N VAL A 141 0.79 -30.21 -29.81
CA VAL A 141 1.09 -28.77 -29.65
C VAL A 141 -0.12 -28.01 -29.11
N LEU A 142 -1.31 -28.45 -29.51
CA LEU A 142 -2.57 -27.85 -29.09
C LEU A 142 -2.85 -27.96 -27.58
N THR A 143 -2.26 -28.95 -26.89
CA THR A 143 -2.36 -29.09 -25.41
C THR A 143 -1.21 -28.40 -24.70
N LEU A 144 -0.01 -28.38 -25.27
CA LEU A 144 1.16 -27.77 -24.67
C LEU A 144 1.12 -26.25 -24.73
N LEU A 145 0.59 -25.67 -25.79
CA LEU A 145 0.61 -24.24 -26.01
C LEU A 145 -0.27 -23.47 -25.00
N PRO A 146 -1.55 -23.85 -24.76
CA PRO A 146 -2.35 -23.25 -23.70
C PRO A 146 -1.69 -23.37 -22.33
N LEU A 147 -1.17 -24.56 -21.99
CA LEU A 147 -0.46 -24.81 -20.75
C LEU A 147 0.74 -23.86 -20.56
N CYS A 148 1.60 -23.72 -21.56
CA CYS A 148 2.76 -22.82 -21.50
C CYS A 148 2.31 -21.37 -21.33
N CYS A 149 1.30 -20.93 -22.08
CA CYS A 149 0.76 -19.58 -21.97
C CYS A 149 0.19 -19.32 -20.57
N ALA A 150 -0.58 -20.25 -20.01
CA ALA A 150 -1.13 -20.16 -18.67
C ALA A 150 -0.04 -20.06 -17.60
N LEU A 151 0.97 -20.93 -17.66
CA LEU A 151 2.08 -20.92 -16.73
C LEU A 151 2.87 -19.59 -16.80
N ILE A 152 3.12 -19.08 -18.00
CA ILE A 152 3.78 -17.77 -18.19
C ILE A 152 2.92 -16.65 -17.55
N ALA A 153 1.61 -16.66 -17.78
CA ALA A 153 0.69 -15.69 -17.19
C ALA A 153 0.71 -15.74 -15.66
N ILE A 154 0.64 -16.94 -15.08
CA ILE A 154 0.70 -17.15 -13.62
C ILE A 154 2.04 -16.67 -13.05
N LEU A 155 3.16 -17.00 -13.69
CA LEU A 155 4.48 -16.57 -13.25
C LEU A 155 4.66 -15.05 -13.34
N LEU A 156 4.16 -14.43 -14.41
CA LEU A 156 4.25 -12.99 -14.58
C LEU A 156 3.35 -12.22 -13.61
N SER A 157 2.16 -12.68 -13.32
CA SER A 157 1.20 -11.97 -12.46
C SER A 157 1.21 -12.46 -11.02
N GLY A 158 1.35 -13.76 -10.79
CA GLY A 158 1.08 -14.40 -9.51
C GLY A 158 2.20 -14.36 -8.46
N LEU A 159 3.44 -14.06 -8.84
CA LEU A 159 4.59 -14.22 -7.94
C LEU A 159 4.45 -13.37 -6.65
N THR A 160 3.94 -12.15 -6.76
CA THR A 160 3.69 -11.26 -5.63
C THR A 160 2.54 -11.77 -4.75
N THR A 161 1.47 -12.25 -5.37
CA THR A 161 0.31 -12.81 -4.68
C THR A 161 0.68 -14.10 -3.92
N TYR A 162 1.43 -14.99 -4.55
CA TYR A 162 1.92 -16.21 -3.91
C TYR A 162 2.84 -15.92 -2.72
N ARG A 163 3.72 -14.94 -2.86
CA ARG A 163 4.60 -14.52 -1.76
C ARG A 163 3.82 -13.94 -0.58
N LYS A 164 2.87 -13.03 -0.84
CA LYS A 164 1.96 -12.49 0.18
C LYS A 164 1.09 -13.60 0.78
N GLY A 165 0.58 -14.52 -0.04
CA GLY A 165 -0.22 -15.66 0.40
C GLY A 165 0.56 -16.63 1.28
N TRP A 166 1.81 -16.96 0.92
CA TRP A 166 2.68 -17.80 1.73
C TRP A 166 2.97 -17.18 3.09
N LEU A 167 3.29 -15.87 3.11
CA LEU A 167 3.53 -15.15 4.35
C LEU A 167 2.29 -15.15 5.27
N ALA A 168 1.11 -14.99 4.68
CA ALA A 168 -0.15 -15.02 5.40
C ALA A 168 -0.43 -16.41 6.00
N VAL A 169 -0.28 -17.47 5.21
CA VAL A 169 -0.47 -18.86 5.69
C VAL A 169 0.53 -19.19 6.80
N SER A 170 1.80 -18.80 6.64
CA SER A 170 2.85 -19.05 7.64
C SER A 170 2.54 -18.35 8.97
N ASN A 171 1.84 -17.23 8.94
CA ASN A 171 1.41 -16.49 10.11
C ASN A 171 0.00 -16.86 10.62
N LEU A 172 -0.64 -17.89 10.04
CA LEU A 172 -2.02 -18.30 10.33
C LEU A 172 -3.04 -17.16 10.13
N ASP A 173 -2.74 -16.21 9.26
CA ASP A 173 -3.64 -15.13 8.86
C ASP A 173 -4.22 -15.43 7.48
N LEU A 174 -5.43 -15.99 7.46
CA LEU A 174 -6.14 -16.34 6.22
C LEU A 174 -6.70 -15.08 5.58
N ASN A 175 -5.88 -14.43 4.79
CA ASN A 175 -6.27 -13.28 3.98
C ASN A 175 -6.63 -13.67 2.54
N ILE A 176 -7.12 -12.70 1.75
CA ILE A 176 -7.54 -12.93 0.37
C ILE A 176 -6.38 -13.42 -0.52
N ASN A 177 -5.12 -13.01 -0.27
CA ASN A 177 -3.96 -13.50 -1.01
C ASN A 177 -3.67 -14.97 -0.72
N ALA A 178 -3.84 -15.41 0.54
CA ALA A 178 -3.72 -16.82 0.93
C ALA A 178 -4.79 -17.65 0.24
N LEU A 179 -6.05 -17.19 0.29
CA LEU A 179 -7.18 -17.86 -0.35
C LEU A 179 -6.97 -18.01 -1.86
N MET A 180 -6.55 -16.93 -2.54
CA MET A 180 -6.28 -16.94 -3.98
C MET A 180 -5.12 -17.86 -4.34
N SER A 181 -4.05 -17.88 -3.52
CA SER A 181 -2.91 -18.78 -3.74
C SER A 181 -3.33 -20.25 -3.65
N VAL A 182 -4.18 -20.61 -2.68
CA VAL A 182 -4.72 -21.95 -2.53
C VAL A 182 -5.64 -22.30 -3.70
N ALA A 183 -6.56 -21.40 -4.07
CA ALA A 183 -7.51 -21.61 -5.17
C ALA A 183 -6.81 -21.84 -6.51
N VAL A 184 -5.83 -20.98 -6.85
CA VAL A 184 -5.07 -21.11 -8.11
C VAL A 184 -4.21 -22.37 -8.10
N THR A 185 -3.58 -22.71 -6.97
CA THR A 185 -2.85 -23.99 -6.84
C THR A 185 -3.77 -25.18 -7.03
N GLY A 186 -4.96 -25.17 -6.43
CA GLY A 186 -5.98 -26.20 -6.62
C GLY A 186 -6.41 -26.33 -8.08
N ALA A 187 -6.66 -25.21 -8.76
CA ALA A 187 -7.02 -25.21 -10.19
C ALA A 187 -5.92 -25.81 -11.06
N VAL A 188 -4.65 -25.47 -10.79
CA VAL A 188 -3.49 -26.05 -11.48
C VAL A 188 -3.40 -27.56 -11.23
N LEU A 189 -3.61 -28.03 -9.99
CA LEU A 189 -3.54 -29.46 -9.64
C LEU A 189 -4.64 -30.31 -10.31
N ILE A 190 -5.81 -29.73 -10.55
CA ILE A 190 -6.90 -30.42 -11.27
C ILE A 190 -6.80 -30.27 -12.80
N GLY A 191 -5.75 -29.57 -13.30
CA GLY A 191 -5.49 -29.42 -14.73
C GLY A 191 -6.19 -28.24 -15.41
N GLN A 192 -6.84 -27.36 -14.66
CA GLN A 192 -7.55 -26.18 -15.15
C GLN A 192 -6.57 -24.97 -15.23
N PHE A 193 -5.62 -25.06 -16.18
CA PHE A 193 -4.54 -24.08 -16.29
C PHE A 193 -4.98 -22.70 -16.81
N PRO A 194 -5.78 -22.61 -17.90
CA PRO A 194 -6.24 -21.33 -18.44
C PRO A 194 -7.09 -20.58 -17.42
N GLU A 195 -8.04 -21.24 -16.76
CA GLU A 195 -8.90 -20.65 -15.73
C GLU A 195 -8.07 -20.18 -14.53
N ALA A 196 -7.08 -20.95 -14.10
CA ALA A 196 -6.17 -20.56 -13.03
C ALA A 196 -5.39 -19.26 -13.40
N ALA A 197 -4.92 -19.17 -14.64
CA ALA A 197 -4.22 -18.01 -15.15
C ALA A 197 -5.14 -16.78 -15.24
N MET A 198 -6.36 -16.98 -15.75
CA MET A 198 -7.34 -15.91 -15.88
C MET A 198 -7.74 -15.36 -14.50
N VAL A 199 -8.05 -16.22 -13.55
CA VAL A 199 -8.39 -15.83 -12.18
C VAL A 199 -7.24 -15.07 -11.53
N MET A 200 -6.00 -15.53 -11.66
CA MET A 200 -4.83 -14.85 -11.11
C MET A 200 -4.64 -13.46 -11.72
N VAL A 201 -4.77 -13.31 -13.02
CA VAL A 201 -4.64 -12.02 -13.71
C VAL A 201 -5.75 -11.07 -13.30
N LEU A 202 -7.02 -11.52 -13.32
CA LEU A 202 -8.15 -10.68 -12.92
C LEU A 202 -8.05 -10.23 -11.46
N PHE A 203 -7.58 -11.10 -10.57
CA PHE A 203 -7.33 -10.74 -9.18
C PHE A 203 -6.29 -9.62 -9.08
N ASN A 204 -5.15 -9.74 -9.77
CA ASN A 204 -4.12 -8.70 -9.75
C ASN A 204 -4.58 -7.38 -10.40
N VAL A 205 -5.43 -7.44 -11.43
CA VAL A 205 -6.07 -6.25 -12.01
C VAL A 205 -6.97 -5.58 -10.98
N SER A 206 -7.77 -6.34 -10.26
CA SER A 206 -8.65 -5.82 -9.20
C SER A 206 -7.84 -5.15 -8.08
N GLU A 207 -6.78 -5.81 -7.59
CA GLU A 207 -5.86 -5.26 -6.58
C GLU A 207 -5.22 -3.94 -7.06
N ALA A 208 -4.81 -3.89 -8.33
CA ALA A 208 -4.23 -2.68 -8.94
C ALA A 208 -5.24 -1.52 -9.04
N ILE A 209 -6.50 -1.81 -9.38
CA ILE A 209 -7.58 -0.80 -9.44
C ILE A 209 -7.88 -0.29 -8.03
N GLU A 210 -7.98 -1.17 -7.04
CA GLU A 210 -8.22 -0.82 -5.64
C GLU A 210 -7.10 0.09 -5.10
N ALA A 211 -5.83 -0.29 -5.30
CA ALA A 211 -4.69 0.53 -4.89
C ALA A 211 -4.74 1.93 -5.52
N LYS A 212 -5.07 2.03 -6.82
CA LYS A 212 -5.20 3.32 -7.50
C LYS A 212 -6.36 4.16 -6.99
N ALA A 213 -7.48 3.53 -6.62
CA ALA A 213 -8.63 4.22 -6.04
C ALA A 213 -8.29 4.79 -4.65
N LEU A 214 -7.60 4.00 -3.81
CA LEU A 214 -7.12 4.44 -2.51
C LEU A 214 -6.11 5.59 -2.62
N ASP A 215 -5.17 5.52 -3.56
CA ASP A 215 -4.20 6.60 -3.78
C ASP A 215 -4.87 7.91 -4.21
N ARG A 216 -5.93 7.83 -5.04
CA ARG A 216 -6.72 9.03 -5.41
C ARG A 216 -7.41 9.64 -4.19
N ALA A 217 -8.02 8.82 -3.35
CA ALA A 217 -8.68 9.29 -2.14
C ALA A 217 -7.68 9.96 -1.17
N ARG A 218 -6.50 9.32 -0.97
CA ARG A 218 -5.42 9.86 -0.16
C ARG A 218 -4.92 11.22 -0.68
N ASN A 219 -4.70 11.34 -1.99
CA ASN A 219 -4.24 12.60 -2.59
C ASN A 219 -5.27 13.70 -2.44
N ALA A 220 -6.55 13.42 -2.60
CA ALA A 220 -7.62 14.40 -2.39
C ALA A 220 -7.63 14.92 -0.95
N ILE A 221 -7.42 14.05 0.05
CA ILE A 221 -7.31 14.48 1.46
C ILE A 221 -6.03 15.30 1.70
N LYS A 222 -4.89 14.90 1.12
CA LYS A 222 -3.65 15.68 1.20
C LYS A 222 -3.80 17.06 0.60
N ASP A 223 -4.44 17.16 -0.57
CA ASP A 223 -4.69 18.43 -1.24
C ASP A 223 -5.57 19.36 -0.37
N LEU A 224 -6.56 18.79 0.34
CA LEU A 224 -7.38 19.54 1.31
C LEU A 224 -6.54 20.02 2.52
N LEU A 225 -5.67 19.17 3.07
CA LEU A 225 -4.79 19.53 4.19
C LEU A 225 -3.74 20.58 3.76
N ALA A 226 -3.21 20.49 2.54
CA ALA A 226 -2.29 21.47 1.95
C ALA A 226 -2.97 22.83 1.66
N LEU A 227 -4.30 22.92 1.82
CA LEU A 227 -4.99 24.21 1.74
C LEU A 227 -4.73 25.11 2.97
N ALA A 228 -4.32 24.56 4.11
CA ALA A 228 -3.87 25.37 5.26
C ALA A 228 -2.51 25.99 4.93
N PRO A 229 -2.34 27.31 5.09
CA PRO A 229 -1.05 27.95 4.89
C PRO A 229 -0.07 27.53 6.00
N ASP A 230 1.21 27.36 5.66
CA ASP A 230 2.27 27.02 6.62
C ASP A 230 2.78 28.26 7.37
N THR A 231 2.43 29.47 6.92
CA THR A 231 2.86 30.73 7.51
C THR A 231 1.68 31.62 7.86
N ALA A 232 1.86 32.48 8.87
CA ALA A 232 0.91 33.50 9.28
C ALA A 232 1.61 34.84 9.46
N THR A 233 0.92 35.96 9.15
CA THR A 233 1.42 37.30 9.41
C THR A 233 1.10 37.68 10.85
N VAL A 234 2.10 37.73 11.71
CA VAL A 234 1.98 37.94 13.16
C VAL A 234 2.48 39.38 13.54
N LEU A 235 1.80 40.04 14.47
CA LEU A 235 2.22 41.30 15.05
C LEU A 235 3.30 41.05 16.10
N ARG A 236 4.48 41.65 15.91
CA ARG A 236 5.57 41.63 16.89
C ARG A 236 5.41 42.71 17.97
N GLU A 237 6.19 42.59 19.02
CA GLU A 237 6.23 43.57 20.14
C GLU A 237 6.68 44.98 19.68
N ASP A 238 7.47 45.05 18.61
CA ASP A 238 7.93 46.30 18.00
C ASP A 238 6.85 46.99 17.12
N GLY A 239 5.65 46.42 17.03
CA GLY A 239 4.56 46.92 16.20
C GLY A 239 4.67 46.54 14.70
N SER A 240 5.69 45.80 14.31
CA SER A 240 5.86 45.33 12.93
C SER A 240 5.07 44.05 12.66
N TRP A 241 4.63 43.90 11.40
CA TRP A 241 4.01 42.67 10.92
C TRP A 241 5.06 41.82 10.23
N GLN A 242 5.24 40.58 10.71
CA GLN A 242 6.19 39.64 10.14
C GLN A 242 5.52 38.29 9.84
N GLU A 243 5.95 37.66 8.75
CA GLU A 243 5.59 36.31 8.42
C GLU A 243 6.34 35.32 9.32
N ALA A 244 5.63 34.44 9.97
CA ALA A 244 6.16 33.43 10.87
C ALA A 244 5.54 32.03 10.57
N ASP A 245 6.30 30.99 10.79
CA ASP A 245 5.78 29.61 10.74
C ASP A 245 4.69 29.43 11.79
N ILE A 246 3.53 28.88 11.38
CA ILE A 246 2.37 28.70 12.25
C ILE A 246 2.69 27.91 13.52
N ARG A 247 3.68 27.01 13.45
CA ARG A 247 4.11 26.16 14.57
C ARG A 247 4.83 26.95 15.65
N THR A 248 5.34 28.13 15.32
CA THR A 248 6.08 29.00 16.23
C THR A 248 5.21 30.11 16.83
N VAL A 249 3.96 30.23 16.36
CA VAL A 249 3.05 31.26 16.81
C VAL A 249 2.43 30.90 18.17
N ALA A 250 2.70 31.71 19.17
CA ALA A 250 2.17 31.51 20.53
C ALA A 250 0.65 31.81 20.60
N VAL A 251 -0.05 31.14 21.50
CA VAL A 251 -1.47 31.42 21.79
C VAL A 251 -1.61 32.84 22.33
N GLY A 252 -2.57 33.60 21.80
CA GLY A 252 -2.78 35.01 22.15
C GLY A 252 -2.06 36.01 21.25
N SER A 253 -1.28 35.52 20.28
CA SER A 253 -0.68 36.36 19.25
C SER A 253 -1.74 36.98 18.35
N ARG A 254 -1.49 38.26 17.90
CA ARG A 254 -2.34 38.92 16.91
C ARG A 254 -1.89 38.50 15.50
N VAL A 255 -2.82 38.00 14.71
CA VAL A 255 -2.58 37.57 13.33
C VAL A 255 -3.40 38.42 12.39
N ARG A 256 -2.82 38.82 11.26
CA ARG A 256 -3.52 39.57 10.21
C ARG A 256 -3.75 38.66 8.99
N VAL A 257 -4.98 38.69 8.51
CA VAL A 257 -5.39 37.99 7.27
C VAL A 257 -5.89 39.08 6.31
N ARG A 258 -5.30 39.14 5.12
CA ARG A 258 -5.70 40.11 4.09
C ARG A 258 -6.77 39.52 3.18
N PRO A 259 -7.55 40.34 2.47
CA PRO A 259 -8.48 39.86 1.45
C PRO A 259 -7.78 38.93 0.43
N GLY A 260 -8.27 37.72 0.25
CA GLY A 260 -7.68 36.72 -0.63
C GLY A 260 -6.64 35.79 0.04
N GLU A 261 -6.19 36.11 1.26
CA GLU A 261 -5.36 35.17 2.06
C GLU A 261 -6.21 34.13 2.78
N LYS A 262 -5.60 32.99 3.05
CA LYS A 262 -6.22 31.91 3.82
C LYS A 262 -6.01 32.15 5.32
N ILE A 263 -7.00 31.77 6.14
CA ILE A 263 -6.88 31.80 7.59
C ILE A 263 -5.97 30.64 8.02
N ALA A 264 -4.82 30.97 8.60
CA ALA A 264 -3.78 30.00 8.95
C ALA A 264 -3.97 29.36 10.33
N LEU A 265 -4.62 30.06 11.26
CA LEU A 265 -4.78 29.68 12.66
C LEU A 265 -6.19 29.97 13.15
N ASP A 266 -6.70 29.13 14.03
CA ASP A 266 -7.95 29.39 14.73
C ASP A 266 -7.81 30.58 15.69
N GLY A 267 -8.82 31.45 15.73
CA GLY A 267 -8.75 32.65 16.56
C GLY A 267 -10.07 33.39 16.69
N LEU A 268 -10.04 34.43 17.47
CA LEU A 268 -11.16 35.39 17.63
C LEU A 268 -10.95 36.57 16.73
N VAL A 269 -11.96 36.98 15.98
CA VAL A 269 -11.92 38.21 15.20
C VAL A 269 -11.92 39.42 16.14
N LEU A 270 -10.87 40.21 16.07
CA LEU A 270 -10.72 41.41 16.89
C LEU A 270 -11.15 42.68 16.15
N ASP A 271 -10.86 42.73 14.85
CA ASP A 271 -11.13 43.86 13.98
C ASP A 271 -11.24 43.39 12.52
N GLY A 272 -12.16 43.96 11.72
CA GLY A 272 -12.34 43.57 10.31
C GLY A 272 -13.76 43.72 9.79
#